data_8a6a6a6a677b22f31e35555d0fd42d41
#
_entry.id   8a6a6a6a677b22f31e35555d0fd42d41
#
_cell.length_a   1.000
_cell.length_b   1.000
_cell.length_c   1.000
_cell.angle_alpha   90.00
_cell.angle_beta   90.00
_cell.angle_gamma   90.00
#
_symmetry.space_group_name_H-M   'P 1'
#
loop_
_entity.id
_entity.type
_entity.pdbx_description
1 polymer ?
#
loop_
_entity_poly.entity_id
_entity_poly.type
_entity_poly.pdbx_seq_one_letter_code
_entity_poly.pdbx_strand_id
1 'polypeptide(L)'
;MTQGIEQNLKKLGIELPTAPSPAANYVPFVIVGKFLYVSGQISQNKNGLIIGKLGQSLNVEEGANAAKYCALSLLAQVKSACEGDLDRLVRVVKLTGFVNSTANFTEQPQVVNGASNILVDILGDIGKHSRSAVSAASLPLGVAAVSYTHLTLPTKA
;
A
#
# COMPACT_ATOMS: atom_id res chain seq x y z
N MET A 1 9.34 22.57 7.85
CA MET A 1 8.35 22.03 8.80
C MET A 1 7.63 20.85 8.14
N THR A 2 7.85 19.67 8.66
CA THR A 2 7.06 18.50 8.30
C THR A 2 5.65 18.73 8.83
N GLN A 3 4.69 18.95 7.94
CA GLN A 3 3.30 18.81 8.34
C GLN A 3 3.13 17.39 8.86
N GLY A 4 2.61 17.23 10.07
CA GLY A 4 2.39 15.93 10.65
C GLY A 4 1.51 15.05 9.76
N ILE A 5 1.96 13.83 9.51
CA ILE A 5 1.23 12.87 8.65
C ILE A 5 -0.15 12.58 9.24
N GLU A 6 -0.27 12.50 10.55
CA GLU A 6 -1.55 12.34 11.26
C GLU A 6 -2.52 13.51 10.97
N GLN A 7 -2.01 14.73 10.83
CA GLN A 7 -2.84 15.88 10.47
C GLN A 7 -3.34 15.78 9.02
N ASN A 8 -2.50 15.30 8.12
CA ASN A 8 -2.90 15.08 6.72
C ASN A 8 -3.98 14.01 6.62
N LEU A 9 -3.85 12.92 7.37
CA LEU A 9 -4.89 11.88 7.45
C LEU A 9 -6.23 12.48 7.90
N LYS A 10 -6.22 13.30 8.95
CA LYS A 10 -7.44 13.98 9.46
C LYS A 10 -8.03 14.91 8.40
N LYS A 11 -7.22 15.71 7.72
CA LYS A 11 -7.68 16.63 6.65
C LYS A 11 -8.33 15.87 5.49
N LEU A 12 -7.80 14.70 5.17
CA LEU A 12 -8.33 13.84 4.11
C LEU A 12 -9.52 12.98 4.55
N GLY A 13 -9.86 12.99 5.84
CA GLY A 13 -10.92 12.15 6.40
C GLY A 13 -10.57 10.66 6.35
N ILE A 14 -9.28 10.33 6.41
CA ILE A 14 -8.78 8.96 6.31
C ILE A 14 -8.44 8.44 7.70
N GLU A 15 -9.03 7.30 8.03
CA GLU A 15 -8.67 6.48 9.18
C GLU A 15 -7.91 5.25 8.68
N LEU A 16 -6.69 5.06 9.15
CA LEU A 16 -5.91 3.87 8.80
C LEU A 16 -6.53 2.63 9.45
N PRO A 17 -6.57 1.49 8.73
CA PRO A 17 -7.02 0.26 9.33
C PRO A 17 -6.08 -0.17 10.47
N THR A 18 -6.56 -1.05 11.33
CA THR A 18 -5.67 -1.80 12.24
C THR A 18 -4.71 -2.63 11.38
N ALA A 19 -3.42 -2.59 11.70
CA ALA A 19 -2.40 -3.32 10.95
C ALA A 19 -2.77 -4.81 10.86
N PRO A 20 -2.99 -5.35 9.65
CA PRO A 20 -3.40 -6.75 9.51
C PRO A 20 -2.32 -7.72 10.01
N SER A 21 -2.75 -8.80 10.66
CA SER A 21 -1.86 -9.90 11.00
C SER A 21 -1.48 -10.71 9.76
N PRO A 22 -0.25 -11.26 9.70
CA PRO A 22 0.15 -12.13 8.59
C PRO A 22 -0.77 -13.35 8.49
N ALA A 23 -1.11 -13.72 7.26
CA ALA A 23 -1.96 -14.90 7.00
C ALA A 23 -1.20 -16.23 7.05
N ALA A 24 0.13 -16.21 7.17
CA ALA A 24 0.99 -17.39 7.14
C ALA A 24 2.21 -17.20 8.06
N ASN A 25 3.14 -18.16 8.01
CA ASN A 25 4.35 -18.13 8.85
C ASN A 25 5.39 -17.13 8.32
N TYR A 26 5.12 -15.83 8.47
CA TYR A 26 6.03 -14.73 8.18
C TYR A 26 5.69 -13.51 9.05
N VAL A 27 6.52 -12.47 9.01
CA VAL A 27 6.32 -11.24 9.77
C VAL A 27 5.75 -10.14 8.88
N PRO A 28 4.99 -9.16 9.42
CA PRO A 28 4.38 -8.10 8.62
C PRO A 28 5.40 -7.13 8.03
N PHE A 29 6.56 -6.98 8.67
CA PHE A 29 7.66 -6.15 8.19
C PHE A 29 8.99 -6.58 8.81
N VAL A 30 10.08 -6.15 8.16
CA VAL A 30 11.47 -6.34 8.64
C VAL A 30 12.20 -5.02 8.55
N ILE A 31 12.97 -4.70 9.58
CA ILE A 31 13.86 -3.53 9.60
C ILE A 31 15.30 -4.00 9.49
N VAL A 32 16.04 -3.48 8.50
CA VAL A 32 17.46 -3.73 8.29
C VAL A 32 18.16 -2.38 8.17
N GLY A 33 18.94 -2.04 9.19
CA GLY A 33 19.53 -0.70 9.28
C GLY A 33 18.44 0.37 9.33
N LYS A 34 18.41 1.24 8.35
CA LYS A 34 17.37 2.27 8.18
C LYS A 34 16.26 1.86 7.21
N PHE A 35 16.34 0.68 6.59
CA PHE A 35 15.36 0.24 5.62
C PHE A 35 14.25 -0.57 6.30
N LEU A 36 13.02 -0.25 5.94
CA LEU A 36 11.82 -0.96 6.35
C LEU A 36 11.24 -1.67 5.11
N TYR A 37 11.10 -2.99 5.21
CA TYR A 37 10.49 -3.84 4.19
C TYR A 37 9.15 -4.33 4.70
N VAL A 38 8.08 -3.93 4.05
CA VAL A 38 6.72 -4.33 4.43
C VAL A 38 6.24 -5.46 3.53
N SER A 39 5.74 -6.53 4.16
CA SER A 39 5.13 -7.66 3.46
C SER A 39 3.91 -7.23 2.65
N GLY A 40 3.56 -8.01 1.63
CA GLY A 40 2.42 -7.72 0.77
C GLY A 40 1.12 -7.53 1.53
N GLN A 41 0.42 -6.47 1.22
CA GLN A 41 -0.91 -6.16 1.75
C GLN A 41 -1.94 -6.38 0.66
N ILE A 42 -2.95 -7.18 0.95
CA ILE A 42 -4.06 -7.49 0.04
C ILE A 42 -5.10 -6.39 0.05
N SER A 43 -5.88 -6.29 -1.04
CA SER A 43 -6.97 -5.33 -1.12
C SER A 43 -8.12 -5.74 -0.18
N GLN A 44 -8.31 -4.97 0.87
CA GLN A 44 -9.40 -5.14 1.84
C GLN A 44 -9.79 -3.81 2.48
N ASN A 45 -11.05 -3.71 2.86
CA ASN A 45 -11.60 -2.56 3.58
C ASN A 45 -12.42 -3.05 4.78
N LYS A 46 -13.15 -2.13 5.44
CA LYS A 46 -14.01 -2.46 6.59
C LYS A 46 -15.12 -3.48 6.29
N ASN A 47 -15.47 -3.66 5.01
CA ASN A 47 -16.49 -4.60 4.57
C ASN A 47 -15.91 -5.97 4.19
N GLY A 48 -14.59 -6.13 4.23
CA GLY A 48 -13.89 -7.37 3.89
C GLY A 48 -12.98 -7.25 2.68
N LEU A 49 -12.67 -8.39 2.07
CA LEU A 49 -11.79 -8.47 0.90
C LEU A 49 -12.42 -7.81 -0.32
N ILE A 50 -11.60 -7.09 -1.08
CA ILE A 50 -11.99 -6.60 -2.42
C ILE A 50 -11.48 -7.63 -3.43
N ILE A 51 -12.41 -8.43 -3.93
CA ILE A 51 -12.16 -9.59 -4.78
C ILE A 51 -12.56 -9.26 -6.21
N GLY A 52 -11.85 -9.80 -7.17
CA GLY A 52 -12.21 -9.72 -8.58
C GLY A 52 -11.00 -9.61 -9.50
N LYS A 53 -11.28 -9.56 -10.79
CA LYS A 53 -10.29 -9.61 -11.85
C LYS A 53 -10.50 -8.43 -12.81
N LEU A 54 -9.47 -7.62 -12.98
CA LEU A 54 -9.43 -6.51 -13.93
C LEU A 54 -9.53 -7.06 -15.36
N GLY A 55 -10.35 -6.40 -16.17
CA GLY A 55 -10.64 -6.87 -17.53
C GLY A 55 -11.73 -7.94 -17.61
N GLN A 56 -12.30 -8.37 -16.48
CA GLN A 56 -13.39 -9.34 -16.42
C GLN A 56 -14.52 -8.87 -15.51
N SER A 57 -14.33 -8.88 -14.20
CA SER A 57 -15.34 -8.52 -13.19
C SER A 57 -15.18 -7.14 -12.60
N LEU A 58 -14.01 -6.51 -12.76
CA LEU A 58 -13.71 -5.19 -12.25
C LEU A 58 -13.23 -4.26 -13.35
N ASN A 59 -13.62 -2.99 -13.26
CA ASN A 59 -13.08 -1.92 -14.09
C ASN A 59 -11.85 -1.26 -13.43
N VAL A 60 -11.20 -0.33 -14.15
CA VAL A 60 -9.99 0.35 -13.68
C VAL A 60 -10.22 1.15 -12.41
N GLU A 61 -11.37 1.83 -12.29
CA GLU A 61 -11.72 2.62 -11.10
C GLU A 61 -11.86 1.74 -9.85
N GLU A 62 -12.54 0.61 -9.98
CA GLU A 62 -12.68 -0.38 -8.91
C GLU A 62 -11.31 -0.99 -8.53
N GLY A 63 -10.47 -1.26 -9.51
CA GLY A 63 -9.10 -1.71 -9.30
C GLY A 63 -8.24 -0.68 -8.59
N ALA A 64 -8.32 0.59 -8.99
CA ALA A 64 -7.62 1.68 -8.33
C ALA A 64 -8.07 1.87 -6.88
N ASN A 65 -9.35 1.72 -6.61
CA ASN A 65 -9.87 1.72 -5.23
C ASN A 65 -9.30 0.55 -4.42
N ALA A 66 -9.21 -0.65 -4.99
CA ALA A 66 -8.56 -1.79 -4.33
C ALA A 66 -7.09 -1.51 -4.02
N ALA A 67 -6.33 -0.95 -4.97
CA ALA A 67 -4.94 -0.56 -4.77
C ALA A 67 -4.77 0.51 -3.69
N LYS A 68 -5.69 1.48 -3.61
CA LYS A 68 -5.73 2.47 -2.53
C LYS A 68 -5.81 1.80 -1.16
N TYR A 69 -6.67 0.83 -0.99
CA TYR A 69 -6.79 0.11 0.28
C TYR A 69 -5.54 -0.73 0.61
N CYS A 70 -4.87 -1.30 -0.38
CA CYS A 70 -3.55 -1.91 -0.17
C CYS A 70 -2.56 -0.90 0.44
N ALA A 71 -2.50 0.31 -0.12
CA ALA A 71 -1.61 1.37 0.39
C ALA A 71 -1.97 1.82 1.81
N LEU A 72 -3.24 1.91 2.16
CA LEU A 72 -3.67 2.23 3.53
C LEU A 72 -3.25 1.13 4.52
N SER A 73 -3.33 -0.14 4.12
CA SER A 73 -2.83 -1.26 4.92
C SER A 73 -1.30 -1.23 5.05
N LEU A 74 -0.58 -0.87 3.98
CA LEU A 74 0.87 -0.65 4.05
C LEU A 74 1.23 0.43 5.07
N LEU A 75 0.54 1.58 5.06
CA LEU A 75 0.76 2.65 6.03
C LEU A 75 0.41 2.24 7.46
N ALA A 76 -0.58 1.39 7.66
CA ALA A 76 -0.88 0.82 8.98
C ALA A 76 0.29 -0.01 9.51
N GLN A 77 0.93 -0.82 8.66
CA GLN A 77 2.14 -1.57 9.02
C GLN A 77 3.32 -0.63 9.29
N VAL A 78 3.50 0.42 8.48
CA VAL A 78 4.53 1.45 8.71
C VAL A 78 4.33 2.13 10.05
N LYS A 79 3.09 2.50 10.39
CA LYS A 79 2.76 3.09 11.70
C LYS A 79 3.13 2.15 12.85
N SER A 80 2.85 0.86 12.71
CA SER A 80 3.27 -0.15 13.69
C SER A 80 4.80 -0.23 13.81
N ALA A 81 5.52 -0.24 12.68
CA ALA A 81 6.98 -0.25 12.66
C ALA A 81 7.60 1.02 13.27
N CYS A 82 6.90 2.15 13.17
CA CYS A 82 7.28 3.43 13.77
C CYS A 82 6.77 3.60 15.22
N GLU A 83 6.31 2.54 15.85
CA GLU A 83 5.82 2.57 17.25
C GLU A 83 4.67 3.57 17.45
N GLY A 84 3.82 3.72 16.43
CA GLY A 84 2.65 4.59 16.41
C GLY A 84 2.89 6.01 15.88
N ASP A 85 4.12 6.39 15.60
CA ASP A 85 4.48 7.72 15.12
C ASP A 85 4.92 7.70 13.64
N LEU A 86 3.97 7.97 12.72
CA LEU A 86 4.25 8.03 11.29
C LEU A 86 5.22 9.16 10.90
N ASP A 87 5.38 10.19 11.71
CA ASP A 87 6.33 11.28 11.41
C ASP A 87 7.78 10.81 11.48
N ARG A 88 8.05 9.62 11.99
CA ARG A 88 9.35 8.95 11.90
C ARG A 88 9.68 8.41 10.51
N LEU A 89 8.70 8.30 9.61
CA LEU A 89 8.95 7.90 8.24
C LEU A 89 9.78 8.94 7.50
N VAL A 90 10.91 8.54 6.95
CA VAL A 90 11.78 9.44 6.18
C VAL A 90 11.35 9.51 4.72
N ARG A 91 11.13 8.35 4.07
CA ARG A 91 10.76 8.30 2.67
C ARG A 91 10.19 6.95 2.27
N VAL A 92 9.23 6.96 1.35
CA VAL A 92 8.86 5.77 0.56
C VAL A 92 9.87 5.63 -0.58
N VAL A 93 10.51 4.48 -0.69
CA VAL A 93 11.55 4.22 -1.70
C VAL A 93 10.95 3.57 -2.93
N LYS A 94 10.21 2.47 -2.73
CA LYS A 94 9.65 1.68 -3.81
C LYS A 94 8.29 1.10 -3.43
N LEU A 95 7.36 1.16 -4.38
CA LEU A 95 6.08 0.47 -4.35
C LEU A 95 6.05 -0.59 -5.45
N THR A 96 5.67 -1.81 -5.12
CA THR A 96 5.41 -2.86 -6.09
C THR A 96 3.94 -3.24 -6.02
N GLY A 97 3.21 -3.03 -7.11
CA GLY A 97 1.79 -3.36 -7.23
C GLY A 97 1.57 -4.55 -8.15
N PHE A 98 0.81 -5.53 -7.67
CA PHE A 98 0.34 -6.67 -8.45
C PHE A 98 -1.16 -6.54 -8.64
N VAL A 99 -1.60 -6.61 -9.90
CA VAL A 99 -3.00 -6.53 -10.30
C VAL A 99 -3.49 -7.90 -10.72
N ASN A 100 -4.58 -8.36 -10.13
CA ASN A 100 -5.27 -9.56 -10.60
C ASN A 100 -6.00 -9.22 -11.88
N SER A 101 -5.54 -9.72 -13.03
CA SER A 101 -6.13 -9.36 -14.31
C SER A 101 -6.19 -10.49 -15.31
N THR A 102 -7.01 -10.29 -16.34
CA THR A 102 -6.96 -11.13 -17.55
C THR A 102 -5.63 -10.90 -18.29
N ALA A 103 -5.28 -11.84 -19.18
CA ALA A 103 -4.02 -11.77 -19.95
C ALA A 103 -3.95 -10.57 -20.89
N ASN A 104 -5.10 -10.03 -21.32
CA ASN A 104 -5.17 -8.90 -22.26
C ASN A 104 -5.29 -7.53 -21.58
N PHE A 105 -5.35 -7.49 -20.25
CA PHE A 105 -5.42 -6.24 -19.50
C PHE A 105 -4.07 -5.53 -19.53
N THR A 106 -4.06 -4.24 -19.85
CA THR A 106 -2.80 -3.45 -20.01
C THR A 106 -2.80 -2.16 -19.21
N GLU A 107 -3.83 -1.91 -18.39
CA GLU A 107 -3.97 -0.66 -17.64
C GLU A 107 -3.51 -0.80 -16.18
N GLN A 108 -2.51 -1.65 -15.91
CA GLN A 108 -1.92 -1.83 -14.59
C GLN A 108 -1.43 -0.51 -13.96
N PRO A 109 -0.77 0.39 -14.72
CA PRO A 109 -0.35 1.68 -14.16
C PRO A 109 -1.52 2.49 -13.60
N GLN A 110 -2.65 2.53 -14.30
CA GLN A 110 -3.85 3.27 -13.87
C GLN A 110 -4.44 2.67 -12.58
N VAL A 111 -4.45 1.35 -12.46
CA VAL A 111 -4.88 0.67 -11.23
C VAL A 111 -3.95 1.00 -10.07
N VAL A 112 -2.64 0.85 -10.26
CA VAL A 112 -1.66 1.10 -9.19
C VAL A 112 -1.55 2.58 -8.82
N ASN A 113 -1.99 3.49 -9.70
CA ASN A 113 -2.14 4.91 -9.36
C ASN A 113 -3.03 5.12 -8.13
N GLY A 114 -4.00 4.26 -7.87
CA GLY A 114 -4.81 4.33 -6.65
C GLY A 114 -3.96 4.26 -5.37
N ALA A 115 -2.94 3.42 -5.36
CA ALA A 115 -1.99 3.33 -4.26
C ALA A 115 -0.99 4.51 -4.27
N SER A 116 -0.39 4.81 -5.41
CA SER A 116 0.61 5.88 -5.52
C SER A 116 0.04 7.24 -5.15
N ASN A 117 -1.16 7.56 -5.63
CA ASN A 117 -1.80 8.84 -5.37
C ASN A 117 -2.11 9.02 -3.89
N ILE A 118 -2.70 8.02 -3.23
CA ILE A 118 -3.01 8.14 -1.81
C ILE A 118 -1.76 8.25 -0.94
N LEU A 119 -0.67 7.60 -1.29
CA LEU A 119 0.61 7.76 -0.60
C LEU A 119 1.14 9.19 -0.71
N VAL A 120 1.07 9.80 -1.89
CA VAL A 120 1.49 11.19 -2.10
C VAL A 120 0.55 12.18 -1.41
N ASP A 121 -0.76 11.94 -1.47
CA ASP A 121 -1.75 12.79 -0.79
C ASP A 121 -1.54 12.84 0.72
N ILE A 122 -1.21 11.70 1.34
CA ILE A 122 -0.98 11.60 2.78
C ILE A 122 0.42 12.09 3.17
N LEU A 123 1.44 11.71 2.42
CA LEU A 123 2.85 11.88 2.80
C LEU A 123 3.51 13.10 2.14
N GLY A 124 2.93 13.66 1.08
CA GLY A 124 3.57 14.73 0.30
C GLY A 124 4.80 14.21 -0.45
N ASP A 125 5.85 15.00 -0.50
CA ASP A 125 7.06 14.69 -1.28
C ASP A 125 7.78 13.41 -0.83
N ILE A 126 7.74 13.07 0.44
CA ILE A 126 8.34 11.80 0.93
C ILE A 126 7.56 10.57 0.48
N GLY A 127 6.34 10.73 0.00
CA GLY A 127 5.51 9.68 -0.59
C GLY A 127 5.83 9.38 -2.06
N LYS A 128 6.55 10.27 -2.75
CA LYS A 128 6.97 10.05 -4.14
C LYS A 128 8.02 8.94 -4.19
N HIS A 129 7.78 7.92 -5.00
CA HIS A 129 8.51 6.66 -4.99
C HIS A 129 8.75 6.12 -6.41
N SER A 130 9.73 5.24 -6.55
CA SER A 130 9.84 4.37 -7.72
C SER A 130 8.81 3.25 -7.62
N ARG A 131 8.40 2.66 -8.73
CA ARG A 131 7.43 1.57 -8.67
C ARG A 131 7.54 0.55 -9.80
N SER A 132 6.97 -0.62 -9.56
CA SER A 132 6.58 -1.61 -10.56
C SER A 132 5.07 -1.83 -10.47
N ALA A 133 4.41 -1.87 -11.63
CA ALA A 133 2.98 -2.11 -11.75
C ALA A 133 2.76 -3.20 -12.80
N VAL A 134 2.45 -4.40 -12.34
CA VAL A 134 2.33 -5.60 -13.18
C VAL A 134 1.11 -6.41 -12.82
N SER A 135 0.72 -7.32 -13.68
CA SER A 135 -0.37 -8.25 -13.42
C SER A 135 0.12 -9.61 -12.95
N ALA A 136 -0.75 -10.30 -12.24
CA ALA A 136 -0.66 -11.73 -11.99
C ALA A 136 -1.93 -12.41 -12.53
N ALA A 137 -1.80 -13.65 -12.97
CA ALA A 137 -2.94 -14.44 -13.46
C ALA A 137 -3.97 -14.72 -12.35
N SER A 138 -3.51 -14.79 -11.10
CA SER A 138 -4.34 -14.87 -9.90
C SER A 138 -3.58 -14.31 -8.71
N LEU A 139 -4.31 -13.88 -7.71
CA LEU A 139 -3.76 -13.41 -6.43
C LEU A 139 -4.38 -14.21 -5.28
N PRO A 140 -3.68 -14.29 -4.13
CA PRO A 140 -4.20 -14.99 -2.97
C PRO A 140 -5.61 -14.53 -2.61
N LEU A 141 -6.47 -15.46 -2.24
CA LEU A 141 -7.87 -15.22 -1.85
C LEU A 141 -8.73 -14.56 -2.94
N GLY A 142 -8.24 -14.52 -4.19
CA GLY A 142 -8.94 -13.89 -5.31
C GLY A 142 -9.00 -12.36 -5.24
N VAL A 143 -8.16 -11.72 -4.42
CA VAL A 143 -8.16 -10.26 -4.28
C VAL A 143 -7.78 -9.55 -5.57
N ALA A 144 -8.26 -8.32 -5.73
CA ALA A 144 -8.04 -7.52 -6.93
C ALA A 144 -6.60 -7.00 -7.05
N ALA A 145 -5.96 -6.72 -5.91
CA ALA A 145 -4.61 -6.17 -5.87
C ALA A 145 -3.84 -6.59 -4.61
N VAL A 146 -2.52 -6.62 -4.74
CA VAL A 146 -1.56 -6.77 -3.64
C VAL A 146 -0.46 -5.74 -3.84
N SER A 147 -0.03 -5.09 -2.79
CA SER A 147 1.08 -4.14 -2.85
C SER A 147 2.12 -4.39 -1.77
N TYR A 148 3.38 -4.23 -2.15
CA TYR A 148 4.56 -4.28 -1.29
C TYR A 148 5.24 -2.91 -1.29
N THR A 149 5.96 -2.58 -0.21
CA THR A 149 6.71 -1.33 -0.16
C THR A 149 8.04 -1.47 0.56
N HIS A 150 9.00 -0.63 0.13
CA HIS A 150 10.27 -0.41 0.79
C HIS A 150 10.34 1.07 1.20
N LEU A 151 10.72 1.33 2.44
CA LEU A 151 10.76 2.67 3.01
C LEU A 151 12.05 2.87 3.81
N THR A 152 12.32 4.11 4.17
CA THR A 152 13.43 4.43 5.08
C THR A 152 12.92 5.07 6.36
N LEU A 153 13.55 4.71 7.46
CA LEU A 153 13.36 5.26 8.80
C LEU A 153 14.60 6.06 9.24
N PRO A 154 14.49 6.90 10.27
CA PRO A 154 15.66 7.59 10.81
C PRO A 154 16.71 6.58 11.25
N THR A 155 17.98 6.95 11.09
CA THR A 155 19.08 6.18 11.67
C THR A 155 18.91 6.21 13.19
N LYS A 156 18.96 5.05 13.84
CA LYS A 156 19.03 5.03 15.30
C LYS A 156 20.33 5.67 15.72
N ALA A 157 20.20 6.77 16.45
CA ALA A 157 21.36 7.38 17.09
C ALA A 157 21.88 6.46 18.19
#